data_9cfee641ff43d2e5fd56c71bcd49095a
#
_entry.id   9cfee641ff43d2e5fd56c71bcd49095a
#
_cell.length_a   1.000
_cell.length_b   1.000
_cell.length_c   1.000
_cell.angle_alpha   90.00
_cell.angle_beta   90.00
_cell.angle_gamma   90.00
#
_symmetry.space_group_name_H-M   'P 1'
#
loop_
_entity.id
_entity.type
_entity.pdbx_description
1 polymer ?
#
loop_
_entity_poly.entity_id
_entity_poly.type
_entity_poly.pdbx_seq_one_letter_code
_entity_poly.pdbx_strand_id
1 'polypeptide(L)'
;MRSLNTYQAIDVTVPAVDTIIEADGDHIAAIPDRSRLQRGQTPQAFRLSVISEAYKRAFNDPDFKVTDDCGVVVKYMPEVPVHLVAGEESNMKLTYKEDTFLLDKLFQLRGSQAPRCLERSILAAAWQ
;
A
#
# COMPACT_ATOMS: atom_id res chain seq x y z
N MET A 1 -0.45 -5.26 -12.61
CA MET A 1 0.60 -6.22 -13.04
C MET A 1 1.43 -5.78 -14.25
N ARG A 2 0.93 -4.93 -15.15
CA ARG A 2 1.74 -4.43 -16.29
C ARG A 2 2.99 -3.64 -15.88
N SER A 3 2.94 -2.95 -14.76
CA SER A 3 4.05 -2.12 -14.26
C SER A 3 5.29 -2.92 -13.84
N LEU A 4 5.16 -4.19 -13.42
CA LEU A 4 6.33 -5.04 -13.09
C LEU A 4 7.17 -5.46 -14.31
N ASN A 5 6.67 -5.28 -15.53
CA ASN A 5 7.48 -5.48 -16.73
C ASN A 5 8.54 -4.37 -16.87
N THR A 6 8.23 -3.17 -16.37
CA THR A 6 9.12 -2.00 -16.43
C THR A 6 9.87 -1.78 -15.12
N TYR A 7 9.18 -1.95 -13.98
CA TYR A 7 9.73 -1.67 -12.65
C TYR A 7 9.98 -2.97 -11.88
N GLN A 8 10.94 -2.93 -10.95
CA GLN A 8 11.33 -4.10 -10.16
C GLN A 8 10.60 -4.18 -8.82
N ALA A 9 10.16 -3.04 -8.31
CA ALA A 9 9.40 -2.88 -7.08
C ALA A 9 8.36 -1.77 -7.24
N ILE A 10 7.17 -1.97 -6.70
CA ILE A 10 6.03 -1.05 -6.85
C ILE A 10 5.31 -0.95 -5.52
N ASP A 11 4.94 0.27 -5.15
CA ASP A 11 4.01 0.57 -4.08
C ASP A 11 2.80 1.33 -4.63
N VAL A 12 1.61 0.99 -4.15
CA VAL A 12 0.37 1.72 -4.46
C VAL A 12 0.18 2.80 -3.40
N THR A 13 0.06 4.05 -3.81
CA THR A 13 0.00 5.17 -2.88
C THR A 13 -1.07 6.18 -3.25
N VAL A 14 -1.51 6.93 -2.24
CA VAL A 14 -2.36 8.12 -2.38
C VAL A 14 -1.73 9.29 -1.63
N PRO A 15 -1.90 10.54 -2.08
CA PRO A 15 -1.40 11.71 -1.37
C PRO A 15 -1.89 11.75 0.09
N ALA A 16 -1.02 12.15 1.01
CA ALA A 16 -1.43 12.39 2.39
C ALA A 16 -2.34 13.62 2.46
N VAL A 17 -3.52 13.47 3.06
CA VAL A 17 -4.49 14.55 3.25
C VAL A 17 -4.39 15.16 4.66
N ASP A 18 -3.95 14.37 5.63
CA ASP A 18 -3.76 14.82 7.01
C ASP A 18 -2.41 15.49 7.21
N THR A 19 -2.31 16.32 8.24
CA THR A 19 -1.01 16.85 8.69
C THR A 19 -0.27 15.75 9.43
N ILE A 20 0.90 15.37 8.93
CA ILE A 20 1.78 14.40 9.58
C ILE A 20 2.73 15.15 10.50
N ILE A 21 2.88 14.66 11.72
CA ILE A 21 3.71 15.24 12.76
C ILE A 21 4.77 14.22 13.15
N GLU A 22 6.03 14.63 13.13
CA GLU A 22 7.09 13.88 13.79
C GLU A 22 7.13 14.30 15.26
N ALA A 23 6.99 13.32 16.16
CA ALA A 23 6.96 13.54 17.59
C ALA A 23 8.30 13.19 18.24
N ASP A 24 8.71 14.00 19.22
CA ASP A 24 9.79 13.69 20.18
C ASP A 24 9.19 13.75 21.59
N GLY A 25 8.88 12.58 22.16
CA GLY A 25 8.13 12.46 23.40
C GLY A 25 6.73 13.06 23.28
N ASP A 26 6.47 14.10 24.02
CA ASP A 26 5.19 14.84 24.07
C ASP A 26 5.21 16.18 23.27
N HIS A 27 6.27 16.41 22.52
CA HIS A 27 6.46 17.63 21.73
C HIS A 27 6.52 17.34 20.22
N ILE A 28 6.20 18.36 19.43
CA ILE A 28 6.37 18.30 17.98
C ILE A 28 7.84 18.52 17.65
N ALA A 29 8.50 17.52 17.04
CA ALA A 29 9.86 17.65 16.52
C ALA A 29 9.86 18.31 15.13
N ALA A 30 8.97 17.90 14.22
CA ALA A 30 8.86 18.46 12.88
C ALA A 30 7.45 18.27 12.30
N ILE A 31 7.14 19.08 11.31
CA ILE A 31 5.95 18.91 10.46
C ILE A 31 6.47 18.85 9.01
N PRO A 32 6.58 17.63 8.43
CA PRO A 32 7.06 17.46 7.07
C PRO A 32 6.16 18.15 6.04
N ASP A 33 6.75 18.55 4.92
CA ASP A 33 5.98 19.09 3.80
C ASP A 33 5.04 18.01 3.22
N ARG A 34 3.74 18.22 3.42
CA ARG A 34 2.68 17.29 3.00
C ARG A 34 2.68 17.01 1.51
N SER A 35 3.13 17.93 0.68
CA SER A 35 3.20 17.73 -0.78
C SER A 35 4.13 16.58 -1.19
N ARG A 36 5.06 16.20 -0.31
CA ARG A 36 6.02 15.12 -0.51
C ARG A 36 5.61 13.81 0.17
N LEU A 37 4.49 13.80 0.88
CA LEU A 37 4.04 12.65 1.66
C LEU A 37 2.95 11.88 0.92
N GLN A 38 3.12 10.57 0.91
CA GLN A 38 2.17 9.62 0.37
C GLN A 38 1.78 8.61 1.46
N ARG A 39 0.54 8.16 1.44
CA ARG A 39 0.09 7.02 2.25
C ARG A 39 0.22 5.76 1.41
N GLY A 40 1.00 4.78 1.89
CA GLY A 40 1.10 3.46 1.28
C GLY A 40 -0.22 2.70 1.40
N GLN A 41 -0.57 2.01 0.33
CA GLN A 41 -1.73 1.12 0.27
C GLN A 41 -1.26 -0.29 -0.07
N THR A 42 -2.18 -1.21 -0.22
CA THR A 42 -1.95 -2.53 -0.81
C THR A 42 -2.64 -2.62 -2.17
N PRO A 43 -2.12 -3.46 -3.10
CA PRO A 43 -0.98 -4.35 -2.94
C PRO A 43 0.37 -3.65 -3.15
N GLN A 44 1.41 -4.18 -2.49
CA GLN A 44 2.81 -3.95 -2.86
C GLN A 44 3.24 -5.08 -3.80
N ALA A 45 4.11 -4.81 -4.77
CA ALA A 45 4.52 -5.82 -5.73
C ALA A 45 6.00 -5.73 -6.09
N PHE A 46 6.67 -6.89 -6.19
CA PHE A 46 8.09 -7.01 -6.38
C PHE A 46 8.44 -8.10 -7.38
N ARG A 47 9.57 -7.96 -8.06
CA ARG A 47 10.21 -9.12 -8.66
C ARG A 47 10.75 -10.02 -7.55
N LEU A 48 10.53 -11.33 -7.68
CA LEU A 48 10.94 -12.29 -6.65
C LEU A 48 12.43 -12.20 -6.30
N SER A 49 13.28 -11.98 -7.30
CA SER A 49 14.72 -11.80 -7.09
C SER A 49 15.05 -10.59 -6.21
N VAL A 50 14.31 -9.49 -6.36
CA VAL A 50 14.50 -8.27 -5.58
C VAL A 50 14.10 -8.46 -4.13
N ILE A 51 12.88 -8.91 -3.88
CA ILE A 51 12.40 -9.06 -2.52
C ILE A 51 13.17 -10.15 -1.75
N SER A 52 13.54 -11.25 -2.43
CA SER A 52 14.35 -12.30 -1.81
C SER A 52 15.74 -11.80 -1.42
N GLU A 53 16.39 -11.01 -2.27
CA GLU A 53 17.70 -10.44 -1.96
C GLU A 53 17.63 -9.39 -0.86
N ALA A 54 16.59 -8.54 -0.86
CA ALA A 54 16.36 -7.56 0.19
C ALA A 54 16.24 -8.23 1.55
N TYR A 55 15.46 -9.29 1.68
CA TYR A 55 15.33 -10.03 2.93
C TYR A 55 16.60 -10.79 3.34
N LYS A 56 17.38 -11.33 2.38
CA LYS A 56 18.69 -11.92 2.71
C LYS A 56 19.62 -10.90 3.35
N ARG A 57 19.69 -9.68 2.80
CA ARG A 57 20.49 -8.60 3.38
C ARG A 57 19.95 -8.18 4.74
N ALA A 58 18.63 -8.05 4.86
CA ALA A 58 17.97 -7.68 6.11
C ALA A 58 18.23 -8.67 7.25
N PHE A 59 18.18 -9.97 6.99
CA PHE A 59 18.42 -11.01 8.00
C PHE A 59 19.89 -11.08 8.47
N ASN A 60 20.82 -10.48 7.74
CA ASN A 60 22.20 -10.32 8.18
C ASN A 60 22.42 -9.07 9.05
N ASP A 61 21.41 -8.20 9.18
CA ASP A 61 21.46 -7.03 10.05
C ASP A 61 20.89 -7.38 11.44
N PRO A 62 21.71 -7.39 12.51
CA PRO A 62 21.24 -7.70 13.85
C PRO A 62 20.18 -6.72 14.38
N ASP A 63 20.16 -5.49 13.85
CA ASP A 63 19.21 -4.44 14.19
C ASP A 63 17.97 -4.41 13.26
N PHE A 64 17.76 -5.50 12.49
CA PHE A 64 16.63 -5.57 11.58
C PHE A 64 15.30 -5.48 12.31
N LYS A 65 14.52 -4.47 11.95
CA LYS A 65 13.12 -4.31 12.38
C LYS A 65 12.23 -4.34 11.16
N VAL A 66 11.27 -5.26 11.19
CA VAL A 66 10.27 -5.37 10.12
C VAL A 66 9.33 -4.19 10.21
N THR A 67 9.13 -3.51 9.07
CA THR A 67 8.08 -2.51 8.87
C THR A 67 7.06 -3.05 7.87
N ASP A 68 7.38 -2.87 6.59
CA ASP A 68 6.66 -3.42 5.45
C ASP A 68 7.67 -3.83 4.36
N ASP A 69 7.21 -4.53 3.33
CA ASP A 69 8.09 -5.06 2.30
C ASP A 69 8.79 -3.95 1.49
N CYS A 70 8.11 -2.84 1.20
CA CYS A 70 8.72 -1.69 0.53
C CYS A 70 9.81 -1.06 1.40
N GLY A 71 9.60 -0.94 2.72
CA GLY A 71 10.59 -0.46 3.66
C GLY A 71 11.85 -1.32 3.69
N VAL A 72 11.70 -2.65 3.57
CA VAL A 72 12.83 -3.59 3.47
C VAL A 72 13.61 -3.33 2.18
N VAL A 73 12.93 -3.20 1.03
CA VAL A 73 13.61 -2.92 -0.25
C VAL A 73 14.33 -1.57 -0.20
N VAL A 74 13.66 -0.52 0.27
CA VAL A 74 14.25 0.83 0.34
C VAL A 74 15.52 0.85 1.21
N LYS A 75 15.51 0.14 2.36
CA LYS A 75 16.64 0.13 3.30
C LYS A 75 17.79 -0.74 2.81
N TYR A 76 17.50 -1.94 2.31
CA TYR A 76 18.54 -2.96 2.03
C TYR A 76 18.91 -3.12 0.56
N MET A 77 18.13 -2.51 -0.34
CA MET A 77 18.42 -2.44 -1.77
C MET A 77 18.23 -1.02 -2.33
N PRO A 78 18.99 -0.03 -1.82
CA PRO A 78 18.84 1.36 -2.25
C PRO A 78 19.11 1.57 -3.76
N GLU A 79 19.78 0.62 -4.41
CA GLU A 79 19.99 0.57 -5.85
C GLU A 79 18.72 0.25 -6.66
N VAL A 80 17.67 -0.25 -6.00
CA VAL A 80 16.38 -0.60 -6.63
C VAL A 80 15.33 0.41 -6.18
N PRO A 81 14.94 1.35 -7.05
CA PRO A 81 13.87 2.28 -6.71
C PRO A 81 12.53 1.58 -6.63
N VAL A 82 11.76 1.88 -5.59
CA VAL A 82 10.34 1.50 -5.47
C VAL A 82 9.51 2.53 -6.22
N HIS A 83 8.82 2.08 -7.28
CA HIS A 83 8.00 2.95 -8.10
C HIS A 83 6.61 3.14 -7.50
N LEU A 84 6.16 4.39 -7.43
CA LEU A 84 4.83 4.72 -6.92
C LEU A 84 3.78 4.62 -8.02
N VAL A 85 2.70 3.91 -7.73
CA VAL A 85 1.52 3.80 -8.59
C VAL A 85 0.35 4.48 -7.88
N ALA A 86 -0.36 5.33 -8.61
CA ALA A 86 -1.52 6.02 -8.07
C ALA A 86 -2.61 5.01 -7.66
N GLY A 87 -2.98 5.06 -6.40
CA GLY A 87 -4.09 4.31 -5.83
C GLY A 87 -5.40 5.10 -5.83
N GLU A 88 -6.36 4.61 -5.08
CA GLU A 88 -7.65 5.27 -4.87
C GLU A 88 -7.96 5.35 -3.37
N GLU A 89 -8.61 6.43 -2.94
CA GLU A 89 -9.02 6.59 -1.53
C GLU A 89 -9.94 5.47 -1.05
N SER A 90 -10.73 4.91 -1.95
CA SER A 90 -11.61 3.77 -1.67
C SER A 90 -10.90 2.42 -1.51
N ASN A 91 -9.59 2.35 -1.83
CA ASN A 91 -8.77 1.17 -1.60
C ASN A 91 -8.28 1.16 -0.15
N MET A 92 -9.17 0.88 0.78
CA MET A 92 -8.86 0.84 2.21
C MET A 92 -8.61 -0.61 2.68
N LYS A 93 -7.67 -0.74 3.61
CA LYS A 93 -7.38 -2.01 4.28
C LYS A 93 -8.37 -2.22 5.42
N LEU A 94 -9.01 -3.38 5.46
CA LEU A 94 -9.84 -3.79 6.59
C LEU A 94 -8.91 -4.14 7.78
N THR A 95 -8.87 -3.26 8.78
CA THR A 95 -7.99 -3.41 9.95
C THR A 95 -8.79 -3.43 11.25
N TYR A 96 -9.80 -2.59 11.36
CA TYR A 96 -10.64 -2.46 12.54
C TYR A 96 -12.09 -2.88 12.24
N LYS A 97 -12.86 -3.18 13.28
CA LYS A 97 -14.28 -3.58 13.13
C LYS A 97 -15.12 -2.50 12.46
N GLU A 98 -14.81 -1.24 12.72
CA GLU A 98 -15.47 -0.08 12.15
C GLU A 98 -15.28 0.03 10.64
N ASP A 99 -14.16 -0.47 10.12
CA ASP A 99 -13.86 -0.46 8.68
C ASP A 99 -14.89 -1.28 7.88
N THR A 100 -15.55 -2.27 8.50
CA THR A 100 -16.59 -3.07 7.84
C THR A 100 -17.77 -2.20 7.41
N PHE A 101 -18.19 -1.23 8.24
CA PHE A 101 -19.27 -0.32 7.91
C PHE A 101 -18.88 0.63 6.77
N LEU A 102 -17.64 1.14 6.80
CA LEU A 102 -17.14 2.02 5.74
C LEU A 102 -17.03 1.27 4.42
N LEU A 103 -16.49 0.06 4.43
CA LEU A 103 -16.40 -0.79 3.23
C LEU A 103 -17.77 -1.13 2.67
N ASP A 104 -18.74 -1.52 3.50
CA ASP A 104 -20.10 -1.80 3.06
C ASP A 104 -20.70 -0.59 2.33
N LYS A 105 -20.55 0.62 2.90
CA LYS A 105 -21.02 1.85 2.26
C LYS A 105 -20.31 2.16 0.94
N LEU A 106 -19.00 1.94 0.87
CA LEU A 106 -18.23 2.10 -0.37
C LEU A 106 -18.69 1.11 -1.45
N PHE A 107 -18.98 -0.14 -1.08
CA PHE A 107 -19.54 -1.12 -2.02
C PHE A 107 -20.93 -0.73 -2.51
N GLN A 108 -21.80 -0.25 -1.62
CA GLN A 108 -23.14 0.24 -2.00
C GLN A 108 -23.05 1.41 -2.99
N LEU A 109 -22.16 2.37 -2.76
CA LEU A 109 -21.92 3.49 -3.66
C LEU A 109 -21.39 3.04 -5.04
N ARG A 110 -20.46 2.10 -5.07
CA ARG A 110 -19.95 1.52 -6.33
C ARG A 110 -20.99 0.69 -7.05
N GLY A 111 -21.77 -0.12 -6.33
CA GLY A 111 -22.86 -0.93 -6.89
C GLY A 111 -23.94 -0.09 -7.55
N SER A 112 -24.25 1.10 -7.02
CA SER A 112 -25.20 2.03 -7.65
C SER A 112 -24.66 2.70 -8.93
N GLN A 113 -23.34 2.68 -9.15
CA GLN A 113 -22.67 3.25 -10.33
C GLN A 113 -22.21 2.19 -11.34
N ALA A 114 -22.21 0.89 -10.96
CA ALA A 114 -21.79 -0.18 -11.84
C ALA A 114 -22.88 -0.46 -12.90
N PRO A 115 -22.53 -0.56 -14.19
CA PRO A 115 -23.48 -1.08 -15.17
C PRO A 115 -23.89 -2.49 -14.77
N ARG A 116 -25.20 -2.79 -14.82
CA ARG A 116 -25.83 -4.07 -14.40
C ARG A 116 -25.21 -5.36 -15.00
N CYS A 117 -24.20 -5.24 -15.81
CA CYS A 117 -23.48 -6.36 -16.42
C CYS A 117 -22.49 -7.06 -15.46
N LEU A 118 -22.06 -6.43 -14.36
CA LEU A 118 -21.09 -6.99 -13.43
C LEU A 118 -21.71 -7.82 -12.30
N GLU A 119 -22.98 -7.62 -11.99
CA GLU A 119 -23.66 -8.40 -10.93
C GLU A 119 -23.78 -9.91 -11.24
N ARG A 120 -23.82 -10.29 -12.51
CA ARG A 120 -23.92 -11.70 -12.91
C ARG A 120 -22.62 -12.48 -12.82
N SER A 121 -21.47 -11.80 -12.88
CA SER A 121 -20.16 -12.47 -12.88
C SER A 121 -19.63 -12.74 -11.46
N ILE A 122 -20.03 -11.96 -10.47
CA ILE A 122 -19.56 -12.14 -9.08
C ILE A 122 -20.31 -13.28 -8.39
N LEU A 123 -21.62 -13.45 -8.68
CA LEU A 123 -22.41 -14.54 -8.13
C LEU A 123 -22.05 -15.91 -8.73
N ALA A 124 -21.50 -15.96 -9.94
CA ALA A 124 -21.07 -17.21 -10.57
C ALA A 124 -19.72 -17.73 -10.07
N ALA A 125 -18.87 -16.87 -9.50
CA ALA A 125 -17.55 -17.24 -8.99
C ALA A 125 -17.56 -17.69 -7.51
N ALA A 126 -18.65 -17.51 -6.80
CA ALA A 126 -18.78 -17.87 -5.38
C ALA A 126 -19.33 -19.28 -5.11
N TRP A 127 -19.60 -20.07 -6.18
CA TRP A 127 -20.22 -21.40 -6.08
C TRP A 127 -19.50 -22.49 -6.92
N GLN A 128 -18.17 -22.41 -7.03
CA GLN A 128 -17.37 -23.55 -7.55
C GLN A 128 -16.27 -23.93 -6.56
#